data_99d808256c4aef62f9958af3ec64e4e8
#
_entry.id   99d808256c4aef62f9958af3ec64e4e8
#
_cell.length_a   1.000
_cell.length_b   1.000
_cell.length_c   1.000
_cell.angle_alpha   90.00
_cell.angle_beta   90.00
_cell.angle_gamma   90.00
#
_symmetry.space_group_name_H-M   'P 1'
#
loop_
_entity.id
_entity.type
_entity.pdbx_description
1 polymer ?
#
loop_
_entity_poly.entity_id
_entity_poly.type
_entity_poly.pdbx_seq_one_letter_code
_entity_poly.pdbx_strand_id
1 'polypeptide(L)'
;MTLLEDVYNEIFNPEYLIKYGYFSYKKNKEKDSDDDSYFSTETFYRMFNLNQLSQIAINYLPSRYDITITEPIYFNIPKKGLIRRQYKLPNLYSYTNLIKYMCDNKNEFIDIFLENNFSTSKFFDSPKYKYAVTEEIKSKLLYSGNKQLHLDLSNFYHTLYTHSIPWMLMGKATAKLSRSGGFANGLDKLIEACQYGETHGIPTGNLASRIIAELFMCYFDKEIEKKGFKYARYVDDFTFTYSMESEKEEFLEQVNLLCREYNLYLNSEKTIIENFPQNNSRSKLKIFSFFNNCDFITKKPAEQRDLINNYLDLCITEESRGNKGALKIIFSGLQRSIVYFGNLSESRIDELFLYINPKTKTSLLEKIFDISIKKPELTNRFMDLFEDLFTSSKLKVGAKKIIQKYFEENTRNLISKMFYYKKNNFSQEFYQILLYIVQFNVNTRGIISKKSLLSLIDERVDDFSLCLLTIIYIKRKLDSKDLLDKINNLLEETCRNYPNQSRFSGKFWYYRYFIYLSLIH
;
A
#
# COMPACT_ATOMS: atom_id res chain seq x y z
N MET A 1 19.77 -10.62 -23.55
CA MET A 1 18.76 -10.35 -22.51
C MET A 1 18.24 -8.92 -22.70
N THR A 2 16.96 -8.71 -22.74
CA THR A 2 16.39 -7.35 -22.86
C THR A 2 16.43 -6.65 -21.50
N LEU A 3 16.45 -5.31 -21.48
CA LEU A 3 16.40 -4.54 -20.23
C LEU A 3 15.21 -4.95 -19.33
N LEU A 4 14.09 -5.31 -19.92
CA LEU A 4 12.88 -5.74 -19.22
C LEU A 4 13.03 -7.15 -18.63
N GLU A 5 13.69 -8.05 -19.33
CA GLU A 5 13.98 -9.40 -18.85
C GLU A 5 14.90 -9.37 -17.62
N ASP A 6 15.88 -8.45 -17.58
CA ASP A 6 16.71 -8.23 -16.40
C ASP A 6 15.89 -7.78 -15.20
N VAL A 7 14.90 -6.90 -15.41
CA VAL A 7 13.96 -6.47 -14.35
C VAL A 7 13.17 -7.65 -13.80
N TYR A 8 12.67 -8.54 -14.66
CA TYR A 8 11.91 -9.71 -14.21
C TYR A 8 12.79 -10.72 -13.47
N ASN A 9 14.01 -10.95 -13.91
CA ASN A 9 14.95 -11.82 -13.22
C ASN A 9 15.31 -11.28 -11.83
N GLU A 10 15.35 -9.97 -11.63
CA GLU A 10 15.52 -9.34 -10.32
C GLU A 10 14.28 -9.51 -9.44
N ILE A 11 13.07 -9.30 -9.99
CA ILE A 11 11.79 -9.39 -9.27
C ILE A 11 11.48 -10.84 -8.86
N PHE A 12 11.64 -11.81 -9.76
CA PHE A 12 11.37 -13.22 -9.49
C PHE A 12 12.48 -13.89 -8.66
N ASN A 13 12.81 -13.24 -7.56
CA ASN A 13 13.73 -13.71 -6.54
C ASN A 13 12.97 -13.77 -5.20
N PRO A 14 13.01 -14.91 -4.46
CA PRO A 14 12.31 -15.04 -3.18
C PRO A 14 12.66 -13.94 -2.18
N GLU A 15 13.94 -13.58 -2.08
CA GLU A 15 14.38 -12.50 -1.20
C GLU A 15 13.76 -11.16 -1.60
N TYR A 16 13.74 -10.84 -2.90
CA TYR A 16 13.12 -9.64 -3.42
C TYR A 16 11.62 -9.59 -3.10
N LEU A 17 10.88 -10.65 -3.43
CA LEU A 17 9.43 -10.70 -3.24
C LEU A 17 9.02 -10.69 -1.76
N ILE A 18 9.85 -11.22 -0.86
CA ILE A 18 9.61 -11.16 0.59
C ILE A 18 9.98 -9.77 1.13
N LYS A 19 11.20 -9.30 0.92
CA LYS A 19 11.67 -8.02 1.50
C LYS A 19 10.96 -6.81 0.90
N TYR A 20 10.94 -6.71 -0.40
CA TYR A 20 10.43 -5.53 -1.10
C TYR A 20 8.99 -5.69 -1.56
N GLY A 21 8.57 -6.90 -1.85
CA GLY A 21 7.23 -7.20 -2.33
C GLY A 21 6.18 -7.41 -1.24
N TYR A 22 6.60 -7.75 -0.02
CA TYR A 22 5.69 -7.98 1.10
C TYR A 22 5.93 -6.99 2.25
N PHE A 23 7.17 -6.85 2.72
CA PHE A 23 7.51 -5.98 3.85
C PHE A 23 7.82 -4.54 3.46
N SER A 24 7.98 -4.24 2.18
CA SER A 24 8.32 -2.89 1.66
C SER A 24 9.57 -2.28 2.29
N TYR A 25 10.62 -3.07 2.32
CA TYR A 25 11.92 -2.60 2.76
C TYR A 25 12.39 -1.45 1.86
N LYS A 26 12.80 -0.33 2.45
CA LYS A 26 13.59 0.66 1.71
C LYS A 26 15.01 0.11 1.58
N LYS A 27 15.53 -0.05 0.36
CA LYS A 27 16.98 -0.18 0.16
C LYS A 27 17.65 1.02 0.83
N ASN A 28 18.73 0.79 1.56
CA ASN A 28 19.53 1.88 2.12
C ASN A 28 19.84 2.86 0.99
N LYS A 29 19.48 4.12 1.20
CA LYS A 29 19.78 5.20 0.28
C LYS A 29 21.29 5.41 0.27
N GLU A 30 22.00 4.81 -0.65
CA GLU A 30 23.24 5.37 -1.14
C GLU A 30 22.86 6.68 -1.82
N LYS A 31 23.49 7.78 -1.40
CA LYS A 31 23.12 9.16 -1.74
C LYS A 31 23.05 9.50 -3.23
N ASP A 32 23.45 8.59 -4.12
CA ASP A 32 23.61 8.81 -5.54
C ASP A 32 22.76 7.90 -6.45
N SER A 33 21.94 7.02 -5.90
CA SER A 33 21.03 6.25 -6.72
C SER A 33 19.66 6.90 -6.75
N ASP A 34 19.20 7.26 -7.94
CA ASP A 34 17.81 7.58 -8.28
C ASP A 34 16.83 6.40 -7.99
N ASP A 35 17.27 5.45 -7.22
CA ASP A 35 16.70 4.15 -6.92
C ASP A 35 15.66 4.27 -5.80
N ASP A 36 14.79 5.29 -5.92
CA ASP A 36 13.66 5.47 -5.03
C ASP A 36 12.51 4.56 -5.44
N SER A 37 12.41 3.48 -4.70
CA SER A 37 11.20 2.72 -4.52
C SER A 37 10.89 1.62 -5.51
N TYR A 38 11.33 0.49 -5.17
CA TYR A 38 10.52 -0.69 -5.32
C TYR A 38 9.20 -0.52 -4.57
N PHE A 39 8.15 -1.02 -5.14
CA PHE A 39 6.79 -1.15 -4.66
C PHE A 39 6.52 -0.54 -3.26
N SER A 40 5.94 0.65 -3.21
CA SER A 40 5.50 1.24 -1.95
C SER A 40 4.19 0.60 -1.54
N THR A 41 4.25 -0.52 -0.85
CA THR A 41 3.12 -0.94 -0.03
C THR A 41 2.95 0.09 1.08
N GLU A 42 1.72 0.37 1.44
CA GLU A 42 1.45 1.12 2.66
C GLU A 42 2.00 0.28 3.82
N THR A 43 3.14 0.69 4.40
CA THR A 43 3.87 -0.11 5.38
C THR A 43 3.15 -0.09 6.72
N PHE A 44 2.34 -1.11 6.97
CA PHE A 44 1.71 -1.35 8.26
C PHE A 44 2.70 -1.82 9.33
N TYR A 45 3.89 -2.19 8.92
CA TYR A 45 4.91 -2.86 9.72
C TYR A 45 5.92 -1.93 10.38
N ARG A 46 5.75 -0.61 10.27
CA ARG A 46 6.78 0.39 10.63
C ARG A 46 7.37 0.25 12.03
N MET A 47 6.60 -0.27 12.97
CA MET A 47 7.01 -0.40 14.38
C MET A 47 7.89 -1.62 14.67
N PHE A 48 8.10 -2.49 13.71
CA PHE A 48 8.64 -3.81 13.96
C PHE A 48 9.97 -4.02 13.23
N ASN A 49 10.86 -4.81 13.85
CA ASN A 49 12.09 -5.22 13.20
C ASN A 49 11.80 -6.29 12.14
N LEU A 50 11.51 -5.85 10.93
CA LEU A 50 11.14 -6.71 9.82
C LEU A 50 12.34 -7.48 9.24
N ASN A 51 13.58 -7.03 9.50
CA ASN A 51 14.78 -7.72 9.04
C ASN A 51 14.78 -9.16 9.53
N GLN A 52 14.53 -9.35 10.82
CA GLN A 52 14.55 -10.66 11.43
C GLN A 52 13.43 -11.55 10.89
N LEU A 53 12.22 -11.03 10.76
CA LEU A 53 11.08 -11.80 10.25
C LEU A 53 11.26 -12.14 8.76
N SER A 54 11.74 -11.20 7.93
CA SER A 54 12.04 -11.47 6.52
C SER A 54 13.17 -12.48 6.37
N GLN A 55 14.21 -12.40 7.21
CA GLN A 55 15.32 -13.35 7.19
C GLN A 55 14.87 -14.76 7.60
N ILE A 56 14.01 -14.88 8.61
CA ILE A 56 13.37 -16.15 8.97
C ILE A 56 12.61 -16.70 7.76
N ALA A 57 11.77 -15.91 7.13
CA ALA A 57 11.00 -16.35 5.96
C ALA A 57 11.89 -16.84 4.81
N ILE A 58 13.00 -16.16 4.54
CA ILE A 58 13.96 -16.54 3.49
C ILE A 58 14.69 -17.83 3.86
N ASN A 59 15.15 -17.96 5.10
CA ASN A 59 15.89 -19.13 5.56
C ASN A 59 15.04 -20.41 5.62
N TYR A 60 13.73 -20.26 5.80
CA TYR A 60 12.76 -21.36 5.87
C TYR A 60 11.90 -21.50 4.61
N LEU A 61 12.41 -21.08 3.45
CA LEU A 61 11.74 -21.36 2.19
C LEU A 61 11.50 -22.86 2.03
N PRO A 62 10.29 -23.29 1.67
CA PRO A 62 9.96 -24.69 1.60
C PRO A 62 10.72 -25.40 0.48
N SER A 63 11.18 -26.63 0.72
CA SER A 63 11.77 -27.47 -0.33
C SER A 63 10.71 -28.06 -1.27
N ARG A 64 9.47 -28.23 -0.76
CA ARG A 64 8.28 -28.64 -1.52
C ARG A 64 7.14 -27.71 -1.16
N TYR A 65 6.24 -27.46 -2.12
CA TYR A 65 5.08 -26.62 -1.90
C TYR A 65 4.08 -27.28 -0.95
N ASP A 66 3.62 -26.52 0.01
CA ASP A 66 2.58 -26.95 0.93
C ASP A 66 1.35 -26.03 0.78
N ILE A 67 0.18 -26.66 0.61
CA ILE A 67 -1.11 -25.98 0.42
C ILE A 67 -1.84 -25.87 1.79
N THR A 68 -1.11 -25.63 2.86
CA THR A 68 -1.74 -25.38 4.16
C THR A 68 -2.49 -24.08 4.10
N ILE A 69 -3.80 -24.16 4.34
CA ILE A 69 -4.71 -23.01 4.39
C ILE A 69 -4.37 -22.16 5.61
N THR A 70 -4.18 -20.86 5.40
CA THR A 70 -3.87 -19.90 6.46
C THR A 70 -4.80 -18.71 6.42
N GLU A 71 -5.02 -18.07 7.57
CA GLU A 71 -5.83 -16.87 7.65
C GLU A 71 -4.98 -15.62 7.40
N PRO A 72 -5.39 -14.71 6.48
CA PRO A 72 -4.70 -13.44 6.25
C PRO A 72 -5.05 -12.42 7.33
N ILE A 73 -4.24 -11.37 7.45
CA ILE A 73 -4.64 -10.19 8.21
C ILE A 73 -5.61 -9.36 7.38
N TYR A 74 -6.78 -9.09 7.92
CA TYR A 74 -7.73 -8.16 7.34
C TYR A 74 -7.48 -6.76 7.87
N PHE A 75 -7.10 -5.85 6.96
CA PHE A 75 -6.81 -4.47 7.31
C PHE A 75 -7.44 -3.53 6.29
N ASN A 76 -8.26 -2.60 6.72
CA ASN A 76 -8.93 -1.70 5.80
C ASN A 76 -8.45 -0.26 5.91
N ILE A 77 -8.46 0.41 4.75
CA ILE A 77 -8.08 1.81 4.62
C ILE A 77 -9.20 2.63 3.99
N PRO A 78 -9.29 3.94 4.26
CA PRO A 78 -10.27 4.81 3.61
C PRO A 78 -10.00 4.91 2.10
N LYS A 79 -11.08 4.87 1.29
CA LYS A 79 -11.03 5.07 -0.17
C LYS A 79 -11.73 6.35 -0.59
N LYS A 80 -13.03 6.50 -0.28
CA LYS A 80 -13.84 7.69 -0.57
C LYS A 80 -15.06 7.70 0.37
N GLY A 81 -15.20 8.71 1.19
CA GLY A 81 -16.29 8.77 2.18
C GLY A 81 -16.24 7.58 3.14
N LEU A 82 -17.32 6.83 3.23
CA LEU A 82 -17.41 5.62 4.05
C LEU A 82 -16.92 4.35 3.35
N ILE A 83 -16.61 4.42 2.05
CA ILE A 83 -16.12 3.26 1.30
C ILE A 83 -14.70 2.95 1.73
N ARG A 84 -14.44 1.68 2.03
CA ARG A 84 -13.14 1.17 2.50
C ARG A 84 -12.51 0.29 1.42
N ARG A 85 -11.18 0.32 1.36
CA ARG A 85 -10.40 -0.68 0.65
C ARG A 85 -9.93 -1.72 1.67
N GLN A 86 -10.31 -2.98 1.46
CA GLN A 86 -9.91 -4.08 2.32
C GLN A 86 -8.60 -4.68 1.81
N TYR A 87 -7.57 -4.73 2.66
CA TYR A 87 -6.39 -5.54 2.42
C TYR A 87 -6.56 -6.91 3.06
N LYS A 88 -6.08 -7.93 2.36
CA LYS A 88 -5.89 -9.29 2.84
C LYS A 88 -4.39 -9.58 2.80
N LEU A 89 -3.70 -9.40 3.91
CA LEU A 89 -2.26 -9.63 3.98
C LEU A 89 -2.01 -11.10 4.32
N PRO A 90 -1.47 -11.90 3.40
CA PRO A 90 -1.29 -13.34 3.59
C PRO A 90 -0.46 -13.67 4.82
N ASN A 91 -0.74 -14.81 5.43
CA ASN A 91 0.20 -15.38 6.41
C ASN A 91 1.55 -15.67 5.74
N LEU A 92 2.62 -15.36 6.44
CA LEU A 92 3.98 -15.49 5.89
C LEU A 92 4.28 -16.92 5.43
N TYR A 93 3.73 -17.94 6.10
CA TYR A 93 3.90 -19.33 5.72
C TYR A 93 3.34 -19.65 4.32
N SER A 94 2.06 -19.37 4.09
CA SER A 94 1.44 -19.60 2.77
C SER A 94 2.01 -18.66 1.71
N TYR A 95 2.38 -17.43 2.10
CA TYR A 95 3.03 -16.50 1.19
C TYR A 95 4.37 -17.00 0.70
N THR A 96 5.23 -17.57 1.57
CA THR A 96 6.51 -18.13 1.15
C THR A 96 6.35 -19.33 0.20
N ASN A 97 5.33 -20.17 0.40
CA ASN A 97 4.98 -21.24 -0.53
C ASN A 97 4.57 -20.70 -1.90
N LEU A 98 3.73 -19.67 -1.93
CA LEU A 98 3.32 -19.00 -3.16
C LEU A 98 4.53 -18.38 -3.88
N ILE A 99 5.39 -17.66 -3.17
CA ILE A 99 6.61 -17.04 -3.73
C ILE A 99 7.54 -18.09 -4.31
N LYS A 100 7.80 -19.17 -3.59
CA LYS A 100 8.63 -20.27 -4.09
C LYS A 100 8.08 -20.83 -5.40
N TYR A 101 6.77 -21.07 -5.45
CA TYR A 101 6.09 -21.57 -6.64
C TYR A 101 6.20 -20.61 -7.83
N MET A 102 5.98 -19.33 -7.59
CA MET A 102 6.10 -18.28 -8.63
C MET A 102 7.53 -18.19 -9.18
N CYS A 103 8.53 -18.25 -8.30
CA CYS A 103 9.94 -18.19 -8.72
C CYS A 103 10.38 -19.44 -9.49
N ASP A 104 9.94 -20.63 -9.07
CA ASP A 104 10.25 -21.88 -9.78
C ASP A 104 9.59 -21.96 -11.16
N ASN A 105 8.45 -21.27 -11.35
CA ASN A 105 7.71 -21.21 -12.60
C ASN A 105 7.79 -19.82 -13.26
N LYS A 106 8.86 -19.04 -13.00
CA LYS A 106 8.97 -17.65 -13.45
C LYS A 106 8.80 -17.44 -14.95
N ASN A 107 9.17 -18.42 -15.76
CA ASN A 107 9.07 -18.32 -17.23
C ASN A 107 7.62 -18.20 -17.70
N GLU A 108 6.67 -18.85 -17.03
CA GLU A 108 5.23 -18.74 -17.31
C GLU A 108 4.71 -17.29 -17.18
N PHE A 109 5.37 -16.49 -16.34
CA PHE A 109 5.07 -15.07 -16.17
C PHE A 109 5.86 -14.20 -17.15
N ILE A 110 7.17 -14.45 -17.24
CA ILE A 110 8.09 -13.60 -18.01
C ILE A 110 7.72 -13.62 -19.50
N ASP A 111 7.43 -14.79 -20.06
CA ASP A 111 7.12 -14.94 -21.47
C ASP A 111 5.90 -14.10 -21.87
N ILE A 112 4.80 -14.20 -21.13
CA ILE A 112 3.59 -13.42 -21.42
C ILE A 112 3.78 -11.91 -21.18
N PHE A 113 4.59 -11.51 -20.19
CA PHE A 113 4.89 -10.10 -19.95
C PHE A 113 5.76 -9.49 -21.06
N LEU A 114 6.70 -10.26 -21.60
CA LEU A 114 7.53 -9.82 -22.72
C LEU A 114 6.71 -9.70 -24.01
N GLU A 115 5.81 -10.65 -24.28
CA GLU A 115 4.92 -10.63 -25.44
C GLU A 115 3.89 -9.49 -25.39
N ASN A 116 3.46 -9.06 -24.22
CA ASN A 116 2.40 -8.08 -24.04
C ASN A 116 2.83 -6.68 -24.49
N ASN A 117 2.04 -6.03 -25.37
CA ASN A 117 2.32 -4.69 -25.89
C ASN A 117 1.45 -3.58 -25.29
N PHE A 118 0.44 -3.88 -24.50
CA PHE A 118 -0.57 -2.92 -24.04
C PHE A 118 -0.42 -2.48 -22.60
N SER A 119 0.17 -3.33 -21.77
CA SER A 119 0.34 -3.02 -20.35
C SER A 119 1.49 -2.06 -20.08
N THR A 120 1.21 -1.02 -19.31
CA THR A 120 2.21 -0.14 -18.69
C THR A 120 2.46 -0.49 -17.22
N SER A 121 1.64 -1.34 -16.62
CA SER A 121 1.80 -1.84 -15.23
C SER A 121 2.75 -3.04 -15.10
N LYS A 122 3.05 -3.72 -16.22
CA LYS A 122 3.98 -4.85 -16.25
C LYS A 122 5.43 -4.51 -15.88
N PHE A 123 5.75 -3.23 -15.79
CA PHE A 123 7.07 -2.76 -15.35
C PHE A 123 7.25 -2.75 -13.83
N PHE A 124 6.18 -2.99 -13.08
CA PHE A 124 6.15 -3.13 -11.62
C PHE A 124 6.87 -1.99 -10.86
N ASP A 125 6.73 -0.75 -11.36
CA ASP A 125 7.38 0.45 -10.81
C ASP A 125 8.92 0.33 -10.70
N SER A 126 9.53 -0.47 -11.58
CA SER A 126 10.98 -0.60 -11.64
C SER A 126 11.64 0.77 -11.86
N PRO A 127 12.73 1.09 -11.16
CA PRO A 127 13.51 2.32 -11.39
C PRO A 127 13.98 2.50 -12.82
N LYS A 128 14.17 1.40 -13.55
CA LYS A 128 14.55 1.41 -14.98
C LYS A 128 13.39 1.89 -15.88
N TYR A 129 12.14 1.81 -15.40
CA TYR A 129 10.93 2.25 -16.10
C TYR A 129 10.19 3.30 -15.26
N LYS A 130 10.85 4.47 -15.10
CA LYS A 130 10.27 5.62 -14.36
C LYS A 130 8.94 6.07 -14.99
N TYR A 131 8.10 6.73 -14.20
CA TYR A 131 6.79 7.23 -14.63
C TYR A 131 6.81 7.96 -15.98
N ALA A 132 7.83 8.79 -16.25
CA ALA A 132 7.95 9.49 -17.52
C ALA A 132 8.07 8.54 -18.72
N VAL A 133 8.82 7.44 -18.57
CA VAL A 133 8.99 6.42 -19.62
C VAL A 133 7.69 5.67 -19.86
N THR A 134 6.98 5.28 -18.78
CA THR A 134 5.69 4.59 -18.91
C THR A 134 4.62 5.47 -19.53
N GLU A 135 4.60 6.77 -19.22
CA GLU A 135 3.70 7.75 -19.86
C GLU A 135 4.03 7.96 -21.35
N GLU A 136 5.30 7.92 -21.73
CA GLU A 136 5.70 8.00 -23.13
C GLU A 136 5.27 6.75 -23.91
N ILE A 137 5.45 5.55 -23.33
CA ILE A 137 4.96 4.30 -23.91
C ILE A 137 3.43 4.36 -24.07
N LYS A 138 2.71 4.81 -23.03
CA LYS A 138 1.27 4.98 -23.07
C LYS A 138 0.86 5.94 -24.18
N SER A 139 1.51 7.10 -24.28
CA SER A 139 1.22 8.09 -25.30
C SER A 139 1.39 7.53 -26.71
N LYS A 140 2.45 6.73 -26.95
CA LYS A 140 2.69 6.07 -28.25
C LYS A 140 1.57 5.08 -28.61
N LEU A 141 1.05 4.33 -27.63
CA LEU A 141 -0.07 3.40 -27.86
C LEU A 141 -1.38 4.13 -28.25
N LEU A 142 -1.53 5.38 -27.80
CA LEU A 142 -2.73 6.20 -27.97
C LEU A 142 -2.64 7.21 -29.14
N TYR A 143 -1.64 7.10 -30.01
CA TYR A 143 -1.54 7.97 -31.18
C TYR A 143 -2.70 7.76 -32.15
N SER A 144 -3.03 8.80 -32.89
CA SER A 144 -4.01 8.86 -33.99
C SER A 144 -5.50 8.95 -33.64
N GLY A 145 -5.92 8.65 -32.43
CA GLY A 145 -7.33 8.80 -32.04
C GLY A 145 -7.68 10.21 -31.55
N ASN A 146 -8.81 10.75 -32.00
CA ASN A 146 -9.30 12.07 -31.57
C ASN A 146 -10.09 12.03 -30.24
N LYS A 147 -10.61 10.87 -29.90
CA LYS A 147 -11.37 10.59 -28.69
C LYS A 147 -10.71 9.49 -27.88
N GLN A 148 -10.84 9.54 -26.56
CA GLN A 148 -10.36 8.51 -25.65
C GLN A 148 -11.52 7.98 -24.80
N LEU A 149 -11.63 6.67 -24.76
CA LEU A 149 -12.50 5.94 -23.85
C LEU A 149 -11.65 5.40 -22.68
N HIS A 150 -12.01 5.80 -21.47
CA HIS A 150 -11.44 5.29 -20.24
C HIS A 150 -12.40 4.28 -19.61
N LEU A 151 -11.91 3.09 -19.30
CA LEU A 151 -12.64 2.04 -18.61
C LEU A 151 -11.87 1.60 -17.37
N ASP A 152 -12.59 1.14 -16.36
CA ASP A 152 -12.03 0.64 -15.10
C ASP A 152 -12.81 -0.61 -14.68
N LEU A 153 -12.14 -1.64 -14.20
CA LEU A 153 -12.80 -2.82 -13.64
C LEU A 153 -13.20 -2.56 -12.18
N SER A 154 -14.44 -2.88 -11.88
CA SER A 154 -15.00 -2.65 -10.54
C SER A 154 -14.40 -3.59 -9.52
N ASN A 155 -13.71 -3.04 -8.50
CA ASN A 155 -13.11 -3.79 -7.38
C ASN A 155 -12.25 -5.00 -7.83
N PHE A 156 -11.51 -4.86 -8.91
CA PHE A 156 -10.82 -5.92 -9.64
C PHE A 156 -10.16 -6.98 -8.73
N TYR A 157 -9.26 -6.59 -7.83
CA TYR A 157 -8.59 -7.55 -6.93
C TYR A 157 -9.55 -8.33 -6.01
N HIS A 158 -10.66 -7.74 -5.64
CA HIS A 158 -11.64 -8.37 -4.73
C HIS A 158 -12.66 -9.23 -5.47
N THR A 159 -12.81 -9.02 -6.78
CA THR A 159 -13.78 -9.75 -7.61
C THR A 159 -13.13 -10.80 -8.50
N LEU A 160 -11.82 -10.76 -8.68
CA LEU A 160 -11.09 -11.75 -9.48
C LEU A 160 -11.24 -13.14 -8.84
N TYR A 161 -12.05 -13.97 -9.44
CA TYR A 161 -12.28 -15.33 -8.99
C TYR A 161 -11.03 -16.20 -9.22
N THR A 162 -10.49 -16.86 -8.20
CA THR A 162 -9.21 -17.56 -8.32
C THR A 162 -9.22 -18.61 -9.42
N HIS A 163 -10.32 -19.35 -9.57
CA HIS A 163 -10.48 -20.32 -10.66
C HIS A 163 -10.58 -19.68 -12.05
N SER A 164 -10.78 -18.36 -12.16
CA SER A 164 -10.68 -17.68 -13.44
C SER A 164 -9.25 -17.63 -13.96
N ILE A 165 -8.24 -17.78 -13.08
CA ILE A 165 -6.83 -17.84 -13.46
C ILE A 165 -6.56 -19.06 -14.33
N PRO A 166 -6.80 -20.31 -13.90
CA PRO A 166 -6.68 -21.46 -14.80
C PRO A 166 -7.61 -21.40 -16.02
N TRP A 167 -8.80 -20.79 -15.92
CA TRP A 167 -9.66 -20.61 -17.09
C TRP A 167 -9.02 -19.72 -18.16
N MET A 168 -8.37 -18.65 -17.74
CA MET A 168 -7.70 -17.73 -18.64
C MET A 168 -6.44 -18.35 -19.26
N LEU A 169 -5.62 -19.04 -18.45
CA LEU A 169 -4.35 -19.60 -18.88
C LEU A 169 -4.48 -20.85 -19.77
N MET A 170 -5.45 -21.72 -19.47
CA MET A 170 -5.62 -23.03 -20.11
C MET A 170 -6.84 -23.10 -21.04
N GLY A 171 -7.70 -22.09 -21.01
CA GLY A 171 -9.04 -22.15 -21.59
C GLY A 171 -10.05 -22.79 -20.64
N LYS A 172 -11.25 -22.21 -20.54
CA LYS A 172 -12.30 -22.58 -19.56
C LYS A 172 -12.75 -24.03 -19.65
N ALA A 173 -12.86 -24.58 -20.87
CA ALA A 173 -13.23 -25.97 -21.07
C ALA A 173 -12.18 -26.94 -20.52
N THR A 174 -10.91 -26.72 -20.86
CA THR A 174 -9.77 -27.53 -20.40
C THR A 174 -9.63 -27.46 -18.88
N ALA A 175 -9.70 -26.26 -18.31
CA ALA A 175 -9.57 -26.06 -16.86
C ALA A 175 -10.71 -26.74 -16.07
N LYS A 176 -11.93 -26.82 -16.62
CA LYS A 176 -13.05 -27.55 -15.98
C LYS A 176 -12.87 -29.07 -16.03
N LEU A 177 -12.20 -29.61 -17.04
CA LEU A 177 -11.91 -31.03 -17.17
C LEU A 177 -10.70 -31.45 -16.31
N SER A 178 -9.68 -30.60 -16.22
CA SER A 178 -8.45 -30.85 -15.47
C SER A 178 -8.34 -29.87 -14.29
N ARG A 179 -8.87 -30.29 -13.13
CA ARG A 179 -8.91 -29.46 -11.90
C ARG A 179 -7.70 -29.64 -10.99
N SER A 180 -6.72 -30.43 -11.41
CA SER A 180 -5.50 -30.70 -10.63
C SER A 180 -4.31 -30.85 -11.56
N GLY A 181 -3.12 -30.53 -11.01
CA GLY A 181 -1.86 -30.56 -11.75
C GLY A 181 -1.66 -29.36 -12.69
N GLY A 182 -0.41 -29.19 -13.11
CA GLY A 182 0.03 -28.08 -13.95
C GLY A 182 0.14 -26.73 -13.21
N PHE A 183 0.78 -25.78 -13.88
CA PHE A 183 1.09 -24.47 -13.35
C PHE A 183 -0.17 -23.69 -12.89
N ALA A 184 -1.17 -23.61 -13.73
CA ALA A 184 -2.34 -22.77 -13.47
C ALA A 184 -3.16 -23.23 -12.25
N ASN A 185 -3.39 -24.55 -12.12
CA ASN A 185 -4.12 -25.12 -10.97
C ASN A 185 -3.28 -25.03 -9.67
N GLY A 186 -1.96 -25.21 -9.75
CA GLY A 186 -1.07 -25.04 -8.59
C GLY A 186 -1.07 -23.61 -8.09
N LEU A 187 -1.03 -22.62 -8.99
CA LEU A 187 -1.12 -21.21 -8.65
C LEU A 187 -2.45 -20.87 -7.97
N ASP A 188 -3.57 -21.33 -8.52
CA ASP A 188 -4.91 -21.15 -7.95
C ASP A 188 -4.97 -21.66 -6.50
N LYS A 189 -4.51 -22.89 -6.25
CA LYS A 189 -4.52 -23.50 -4.91
C LYS A 189 -3.65 -22.76 -3.90
N LEU A 190 -2.49 -22.26 -4.31
CA LEU A 190 -1.63 -21.49 -3.43
C LEU A 190 -2.19 -20.10 -3.11
N ILE A 191 -2.93 -19.50 -4.05
CA ILE A 191 -3.66 -18.25 -3.78
C ILE A 191 -4.78 -18.49 -2.77
N GLU A 192 -5.59 -19.56 -2.94
CA GLU A 192 -6.62 -19.96 -1.98
C GLU A 192 -6.03 -20.18 -0.58
N ALA A 193 -4.87 -20.85 -0.49
CA ALA A 193 -4.20 -21.11 0.77
C ALA A 193 -3.78 -19.82 1.50
N CYS A 194 -3.47 -18.75 0.75
CA CYS A 194 -3.13 -17.43 1.29
C CYS A 194 -4.33 -16.67 1.88
N GLN A 195 -5.55 -17.07 1.62
CA GLN A 195 -6.78 -16.34 2.00
C GLN A 195 -7.86 -17.23 2.60
N TYR A 196 -7.47 -18.15 3.46
CA TYR A 196 -8.37 -19.02 4.21
C TYR A 196 -9.18 -20.01 3.34
N GLY A 197 -8.64 -20.40 2.18
CA GLY A 197 -9.33 -21.26 1.22
C GLY A 197 -10.46 -20.56 0.45
N GLU A 198 -10.58 -19.23 0.58
CA GLU A 198 -11.55 -18.46 -0.19
C GLU A 198 -11.12 -18.37 -1.66
N THR A 199 -12.10 -18.50 -2.56
CA THR A 199 -11.87 -18.42 -4.01
C THR A 199 -12.25 -17.06 -4.58
N HIS A 200 -12.86 -16.19 -3.79
CA HIS A 200 -13.35 -14.89 -4.21
C HIS A 200 -12.33 -13.78 -3.91
N GLY A 201 -11.85 -13.14 -4.95
CA GLY A 201 -10.75 -12.18 -4.88
C GLY A 201 -9.38 -12.85 -4.76
N ILE A 202 -8.33 -12.03 -4.80
CA ILE A 202 -6.96 -12.41 -4.50
C ILE A 202 -6.42 -11.56 -3.35
N PRO A 203 -5.44 -12.05 -2.58
CA PRO A 203 -4.87 -11.30 -1.47
C PRO A 203 -4.31 -9.95 -1.95
N THR A 204 -4.59 -8.86 -1.24
CA THR A 204 -4.13 -7.52 -1.60
C THR A 204 -3.11 -6.99 -0.62
N GLY A 205 -2.25 -6.05 -1.05
CA GLY A 205 -1.24 -5.43 -0.21
C GLY A 205 0.15 -6.03 -0.35
N ASN A 206 0.40 -6.82 -1.40
CA ASN A 206 1.71 -7.39 -1.70
C ASN A 206 1.99 -7.42 -3.22
N LEU A 207 3.26 -7.55 -3.59
CA LEU A 207 3.68 -7.54 -5.00
C LEU A 207 3.30 -8.84 -5.74
N ALA A 208 3.30 -9.99 -5.04
CA ALA A 208 2.95 -11.26 -5.66
C ALA A 208 1.53 -11.23 -6.26
N SER A 209 0.57 -10.70 -5.51
CA SER A 209 -0.80 -10.55 -6.01
C SER A 209 -0.90 -9.57 -7.17
N ARG A 210 -0.07 -8.53 -7.20
CA ARG A 210 0.01 -7.62 -8.35
C ARG A 210 0.58 -8.31 -9.59
N ILE A 211 1.60 -9.17 -9.42
CA ILE A 211 2.16 -9.98 -10.50
C ILE A 211 1.13 -10.98 -11.03
N ILE A 212 0.38 -11.64 -10.16
CA ILE A 212 -0.67 -12.59 -10.54
C ILE A 212 -1.81 -11.88 -11.28
N ALA A 213 -2.24 -10.72 -10.79
CA ALA A 213 -3.23 -9.89 -11.47
C ALA A 213 -2.76 -9.45 -12.85
N GLU A 214 -1.49 -9.10 -12.97
CA GLU A 214 -0.88 -8.72 -14.24
C GLU A 214 -0.77 -9.89 -15.20
N LEU A 215 -0.42 -11.09 -14.72
CA LEU A 215 -0.46 -12.32 -15.51
C LEU A 215 -1.84 -12.52 -16.13
N PHE A 216 -2.89 -12.48 -15.31
CA PHE A 216 -4.26 -12.62 -15.77
C PHE A 216 -4.61 -11.56 -16.82
N MET A 217 -4.28 -10.31 -16.57
CA MET A 217 -4.61 -9.21 -17.48
C MET A 217 -3.79 -9.22 -18.78
N CYS A 218 -2.58 -9.74 -18.78
CA CYS A 218 -1.82 -9.91 -20.01
C CYS A 218 -2.44 -10.97 -20.94
N TYR A 219 -3.02 -12.04 -20.38
CA TYR A 219 -3.82 -12.98 -21.18
C TYR A 219 -5.13 -12.35 -21.66
N PHE A 220 -5.78 -11.51 -20.84
CA PHE A 220 -6.94 -10.73 -21.26
C PHE A 220 -6.60 -9.80 -22.43
N ASP A 221 -5.48 -9.10 -22.36
CA ASP A 221 -4.97 -8.25 -23.44
C ASP A 221 -4.75 -9.06 -24.74
N LYS A 222 -4.18 -10.26 -24.64
CA LYS A 222 -3.94 -11.15 -25.77
C LYS A 222 -5.24 -11.55 -26.50
N GLU A 223 -6.34 -11.76 -25.76
CA GLU A 223 -7.65 -12.04 -26.36
C GLU A 223 -8.23 -10.83 -27.10
N ILE A 224 -8.06 -9.63 -26.57
CA ILE A 224 -8.48 -8.37 -27.24
C ILE A 224 -7.59 -8.08 -28.45
N GLU A 225 -6.27 -8.32 -28.35
CA GLU A 225 -5.32 -8.15 -29.47
C GLU A 225 -5.69 -9.02 -30.68
N LYS A 226 -6.12 -10.28 -30.45
CA LYS A 226 -6.61 -11.18 -31.51
C LYS A 226 -7.80 -10.62 -32.30
N LYS A 227 -8.54 -9.66 -31.71
CA LYS A 227 -9.65 -8.94 -32.35
C LYS A 227 -9.19 -7.69 -33.11
N GLY A 228 -7.89 -7.39 -33.11
CA GLY A 228 -7.29 -6.28 -33.83
C GLY A 228 -7.30 -4.93 -33.08
N PHE A 229 -7.71 -4.89 -31.83
CA PHE A 229 -7.73 -3.66 -31.03
C PHE A 229 -6.38 -3.37 -30.39
N LYS A 230 -6.05 -2.08 -30.30
CA LYS A 230 -4.88 -1.54 -29.60
C LYS A 230 -5.34 -0.52 -28.56
N TYR A 231 -4.80 -0.60 -27.35
CA TYR A 231 -5.11 0.30 -26.25
C TYR A 231 -3.95 0.35 -25.26
N ALA A 232 -4.01 1.21 -24.27
CA ALA A 232 -3.07 1.21 -23.16
C ALA A 232 -3.79 0.76 -21.88
N ARG A 233 -3.13 -0.09 -21.09
CA ARG A 233 -3.66 -0.55 -19.81
C ARG A 233 -2.67 -0.30 -18.67
N TYR A 234 -3.22 0.17 -17.53
CA TYR A 234 -2.52 0.22 -16.27
C TYR A 234 -3.33 -0.53 -15.20
N VAL A 235 -2.90 -1.76 -14.88
CA VAL A 235 -3.60 -2.72 -14.00
C VAL A 235 -5.00 -3.02 -14.55
N ASP A 236 -6.05 -2.40 -13.97
CA ASP A 236 -7.47 -2.53 -14.30
C ASP A 236 -8.05 -1.29 -15.03
N ASP A 237 -7.22 -0.27 -15.26
CA ASP A 237 -7.59 0.93 -16.02
C ASP A 237 -7.19 0.79 -17.50
N PHE A 238 -8.17 0.87 -18.41
CA PHE A 238 -7.98 0.83 -19.86
C PHE A 238 -8.11 2.23 -20.44
N THR A 239 -7.31 2.55 -21.44
CA THR A 239 -7.46 3.74 -22.26
C THR A 239 -7.42 3.34 -23.74
N PHE A 240 -8.54 3.49 -24.42
CA PHE A 240 -8.71 3.18 -25.84
C PHE A 240 -8.91 4.46 -26.63
N THR A 241 -8.20 4.61 -27.77
CA THR A 241 -8.39 5.75 -28.67
C THR A 241 -9.15 5.32 -29.92
N TYR A 242 -10.06 6.20 -30.35
CA TYR A 242 -10.90 5.94 -31.52
C TYR A 242 -11.22 7.25 -32.27
N SER A 243 -11.65 7.10 -33.51
CA SER A 243 -12.13 8.21 -34.35
C SER A 243 -13.61 8.03 -34.72
N MET A 244 -14.06 6.80 -34.91
CA MET A 244 -15.44 6.46 -35.25
C MET A 244 -16.16 5.83 -34.05
N GLU A 245 -17.43 6.14 -33.86
CA GLU A 245 -18.22 5.56 -32.76
C GLU A 245 -18.37 4.04 -32.85
N SER A 246 -18.40 3.48 -34.06
CA SER A 246 -18.41 2.02 -34.29
C SER A 246 -17.20 1.32 -33.67
N GLU A 247 -16.00 1.90 -33.79
CA GLU A 247 -14.78 1.34 -33.19
C GLU A 247 -14.91 1.23 -31.65
N LYS A 248 -15.47 2.26 -31.03
CA LYS A 248 -15.75 2.26 -29.59
C LYS A 248 -16.76 1.19 -29.20
N GLU A 249 -17.85 1.07 -29.95
CA GLU A 249 -18.91 0.10 -29.67
C GLU A 249 -18.40 -1.33 -29.80
N GLU A 250 -17.67 -1.65 -30.86
CA GLU A 250 -17.03 -2.94 -31.09
C GLU A 250 -16.01 -3.29 -29.98
N PHE A 251 -15.18 -2.31 -29.59
CA PHE A 251 -14.22 -2.51 -28.50
C PHE A 251 -14.94 -2.81 -27.16
N LEU A 252 -15.97 -2.01 -26.83
CA LEU A 252 -16.79 -2.21 -25.63
C LEU A 252 -17.47 -3.58 -25.63
N GLU A 253 -17.98 -4.02 -26.76
CA GLU A 253 -18.59 -5.35 -26.90
C GLU A 253 -17.58 -6.45 -26.55
N GLN A 254 -16.38 -6.41 -27.13
CA GLN A 254 -15.35 -7.43 -26.87
C GLN A 254 -14.90 -7.43 -25.39
N VAL A 255 -14.68 -6.25 -24.81
CA VAL A 255 -14.35 -6.13 -23.38
C VAL A 255 -15.48 -6.69 -22.50
N ASN A 256 -16.75 -6.38 -22.80
CA ASN A 256 -17.89 -6.88 -22.07
C ASN A 256 -18.06 -8.40 -22.18
N LEU A 257 -17.77 -8.98 -23.36
CA LEU A 257 -17.83 -10.44 -23.56
C LEU A 257 -16.79 -11.15 -22.68
N LEU A 258 -15.55 -10.66 -22.62
CA LEU A 258 -14.50 -11.21 -21.77
C LEU A 258 -14.83 -10.97 -20.28
N CYS A 259 -15.30 -9.79 -19.92
CA CYS A 259 -15.71 -9.51 -18.55
C CYS A 259 -16.79 -10.50 -18.08
N ARG A 260 -17.80 -10.78 -18.91
CA ARG A 260 -18.84 -11.78 -18.61
C ARG A 260 -18.26 -13.19 -18.48
N GLU A 261 -17.31 -13.56 -19.33
CA GLU A 261 -16.71 -14.90 -19.28
C GLU A 261 -15.93 -15.15 -17.99
N TYR A 262 -15.23 -14.14 -17.49
CA TYR A 262 -14.36 -14.24 -16.32
C TYR A 262 -14.93 -13.62 -15.04
N ASN A 263 -16.23 -13.26 -15.03
CA ASN A 263 -16.93 -12.64 -13.90
C ASN A 263 -16.32 -11.31 -13.43
N LEU A 264 -15.85 -10.51 -14.39
CA LEU A 264 -15.40 -9.14 -14.16
C LEU A 264 -16.50 -8.15 -14.49
N TYR A 265 -16.45 -6.96 -13.90
CA TYR A 265 -17.46 -5.93 -14.07
C TYR A 265 -16.82 -4.59 -14.39
N LEU A 266 -17.32 -3.91 -15.41
CA LEU A 266 -16.93 -2.53 -15.69
C LEU A 266 -17.52 -1.56 -14.65
N ASN A 267 -16.77 -0.55 -14.31
CA ASN A 267 -17.18 0.51 -13.40
C ASN A 267 -17.84 1.65 -14.19
N SER A 268 -19.17 1.71 -14.19
CA SER A 268 -19.92 2.73 -14.94
C SER A 268 -19.60 4.17 -14.49
N GLU A 269 -19.29 4.41 -13.20
CA GLU A 269 -18.95 5.75 -12.70
C GLU A 269 -17.58 6.25 -13.18
N LYS A 270 -16.71 5.35 -13.63
CA LYS A 270 -15.37 5.65 -14.13
C LYS A 270 -15.25 5.47 -15.66
N THR A 271 -16.32 5.06 -16.31
CA THR A 271 -16.36 5.02 -17.77
C THR A 271 -16.53 6.44 -18.29
N ILE A 272 -15.47 6.99 -18.87
CA ILE A 272 -15.40 8.40 -19.28
C ILE A 272 -14.94 8.47 -20.73
N ILE A 273 -15.55 9.36 -21.49
CA ILE A 273 -15.12 9.71 -22.85
C ILE A 273 -14.53 11.12 -22.82
N GLU A 274 -13.32 11.25 -23.31
CA GLU A 274 -12.63 12.53 -23.46
C GLU A 274 -12.36 12.83 -24.92
N ASN A 275 -12.56 14.08 -25.31
CA ASN A 275 -12.21 14.60 -26.65
C ASN A 275 -10.86 15.30 -26.58
N PHE A 276 -10.13 15.32 -27.67
CA PHE A 276 -8.92 16.16 -27.76
C PHE A 276 -9.30 17.66 -27.74
N PRO A 277 -8.58 18.54 -26.98
CA PRO A 277 -7.43 18.23 -26.11
C PRO A 277 -7.86 17.56 -24.78
N GLN A 278 -7.26 16.41 -24.50
CA GLN A 278 -7.51 15.69 -23.26
C GLN A 278 -6.92 16.45 -22.05
N ASN A 279 -7.57 16.28 -20.91
CA ASN A 279 -7.13 16.89 -19.66
C ASN A 279 -5.92 16.14 -19.07
N ASN A 280 -4.74 16.39 -19.60
CA ASN A 280 -3.52 15.89 -19.00
C ASN A 280 -3.34 16.49 -17.61
N SER A 281 -3.19 15.66 -16.58
CA SER A 281 -3.08 16.04 -15.17
C SER A 281 -1.80 16.84 -14.86
N ARG A 282 -1.60 17.98 -15.53
CA ARG A 282 -0.48 18.92 -15.28
C ARG A 282 -0.48 19.51 -13.86
N SER A 283 -1.60 19.41 -13.13
CA SER A 283 -1.67 19.83 -11.73
C SER A 283 -0.64 19.13 -10.83
N LYS A 284 -0.40 17.85 -11.06
CA LYS A 284 0.65 17.11 -10.31
C LYS A 284 2.04 17.66 -10.62
N LEU A 285 2.31 18.02 -11.88
CA LEU A 285 3.58 18.65 -12.28
C LEU A 285 3.80 19.98 -11.56
N LYS A 286 2.76 20.80 -11.37
CA LYS A 286 2.86 22.06 -10.62
C LYS A 286 3.24 21.84 -9.16
N ILE A 287 2.71 20.79 -8.53
CA ILE A 287 3.05 20.45 -7.15
C ILE A 287 4.52 19.99 -7.07
N PHE A 288 4.96 19.11 -7.97
CA PHE A 288 6.34 18.63 -7.99
C PHE A 288 7.35 19.72 -8.34
N SER A 289 7.00 20.67 -9.19
CA SER A 289 7.86 21.78 -9.59
C SER A 289 7.76 23.02 -8.70
N PHE A 290 6.93 22.99 -7.65
CA PHE A 290 6.67 24.18 -6.82
C PHE A 290 7.95 24.81 -6.27
N PHE A 291 8.85 24.00 -5.72
CA PHE A 291 10.11 24.48 -5.16
C PHE A 291 11.21 24.70 -6.21
N ASN A 292 11.09 24.18 -7.43
CA ASN A 292 12.11 24.32 -8.46
C ASN A 292 12.26 25.78 -8.95
N ASN A 293 11.16 26.54 -8.89
CA ASN A 293 11.11 27.94 -9.34
C ASN A 293 11.31 28.93 -8.19
N CYS A 294 11.66 28.44 -7.00
CA CYS A 294 11.85 29.26 -5.82
C CYS A 294 13.30 29.06 -5.35
N ASP A 295 14.06 30.15 -5.19
CA ASP A 295 15.38 30.09 -4.54
C ASP A 295 15.22 29.80 -3.04
N PHE A 296 14.62 28.65 -2.71
CA PHE A 296 14.21 28.29 -1.36
C PHE A 296 15.38 28.35 -0.37
N ILE A 297 16.55 27.86 -0.77
CA ILE A 297 17.73 27.72 0.11
C ILE A 297 18.29 29.09 0.52
N THR A 298 18.24 30.08 -0.35
CA THR A 298 18.80 31.41 -0.12
C THR A 298 17.90 32.32 0.72
N LYS A 299 16.64 31.94 0.89
CA LYS A 299 15.65 32.77 1.60
C LYS A 299 15.81 32.74 3.12
N LYS A 300 15.32 33.81 3.76
CA LYS A 300 15.25 33.88 5.23
C LYS A 300 14.24 32.84 5.80
N PRO A 301 14.41 32.38 7.05
CA PRO A 301 13.54 31.35 7.65
C PRO A 301 12.05 31.70 7.60
N ALA A 302 11.69 32.97 7.77
CA ALA A 302 10.29 33.40 7.68
C ALA A 302 9.71 33.18 6.28
N GLU A 303 10.43 33.61 5.24
CA GLU A 303 10.04 33.42 3.85
C GLU A 303 9.99 31.94 3.45
N GLN A 304 10.90 31.12 3.98
CA GLN A 304 10.89 29.68 3.76
C GLN A 304 9.66 29.03 4.40
N ARG A 305 9.28 29.44 5.63
CA ARG A 305 8.03 28.97 6.26
C ARG A 305 6.80 29.35 5.46
N ASP A 306 6.75 30.57 4.92
CA ASP A 306 5.64 31.02 4.08
C ASP A 306 5.56 30.23 2.78
N LEU A 307 6.69 29.91 2.16
CA LEU A 307 6.71 29.04 0.97
C LEU A 307 6.20 27.64 1.28
N ILE A 308 6.61 27.05 2.41
CA ILE A 308 6.09 25.73 2.80
C ILE A 308 4.58 25.81 3.09
N ASN A 309 4.10 26.82 3.78
CA ASN A 309 2.65 27.01 3.99
C ASN A 309 1.90 27.11 2.66
N ASN A 310 2.40 27.91 1.71
CA ASN A 310 1.80 28.05 0.38
C ASN A 310 1.79 26.71 -0.39
N TYR A 311 2.84 25.90 -0.25
CA TYR A 311 2.89 24.56 -0.81
C TYR A 311 1.82 23.63 -0.21
N LEU A 312 1.67 23.64 1.13
CA LEU A 312 0.65 22.87 1.81
C LEU A 312 -0.75 23.26 1.35
N ASP A 313 -1.01 24.57 1.27
CA ASP A 313 -2.29 25.12 0.82
C ASP A 313 -2.58 24.78 -0.64
N LEU A 314 -1.56 24.82 -1.51
CA LEU A 314 -1.68 24.37 -2.90
C LEU A 314 -2.13 22.90 -2.97
N CYS A 315 -1.46 22.01 -2.25
CA CYS A 315 -1.81 20.59 -2.25
C CYS A 315 -3.23 20.33 -1.73
N ILE A 316 -3.64 21.01 -0.66
CA ILE A 316 -4.99 20.92 -0.09
C ILE A 316 -6.03 21.44 -1.11
N THR A 317 -5.75 22.57 -1.75
CA THR A 317 -6.64 23.19 -2.75
C THR A 317 -6.80 22.29 -3.97
N GLU A 318 -5.71 21.73 -4.49
CA GLU A 318 -5.77 20.83 -5.65
C GLU A 318 -6.54 19.54 -5.34
N GLU A 319 -6.38 18.95 -4.15
CA GLU A 319 -7.19 17.81 -3.74
C GLU A 319 -8.68 18.16 -3.63
N SER A 320 -9.01 19.36 -3.10
CA SER A 320 -10.39 19.82 -2.97
C SER A 320 -11.06 20.09 -4.33
N ARG A 321 -10.28 20.46 -5.33
CA ARG A 321 -10.74 20.63 -6.74
C ARG A 321 -10.93 19.31 -7.49
N GLY A 322 -10.71 18.18 -6.82
CA GLY A 322 -10.88 16.86 -7.41
C GLY A 322 -9.61 16.27 -8.03
N ASN A 323 -8.46 16.94 -7.93
CA ASN A 323 -7.15 16.39 -8.36
C ASN A 323 -6.68 15.35 -7.36
N LYS A 324 -7.28 14.15 -7.42
CA LYS A 324 -7.03 13.03 -6.51
C LYS A 324 -5.54 12.68 -6.44
N GLY A 325 -5.03 12.59 -5.24
CA GLY A 325 -3.63 12.23 -4.96
C GLY A 325 -2.69 13.41 -4.79
N ALA A 326 -3.16 14.66 -4.86
CA ALA A 326 -2.38 15.85 -4.53
C ALA A 326 -1.87 15.79 -3.08
N LEU A 327 -2.72 15.38 -2.14
CA LEU A 327 -2.31 15.15 -0.75
C LEU A 327 -1.37 13.96 -0.59
N LYS A 328 -1.44 12.93 -1.44
CA LYS A 328 -0.54 11.79 -1.36
C LYS A 328 0.92 12.13 -1.59
N ILE A 329 1.18 13.19 -2.35
CA ILE A 329 2.54 13.65 -2.68
C ILE A 329 3.03 14.79 -1.78
N ILE A 330 2.19 15.31 -0.88
CA ILE A 330 2.53 16.48 -0.03
C ILE A 330 3.81 16.25 0.78
N PHE A 331 3.93 15.12 1.46
CA PHE A 331 5.10 14.84 2.31
C PHE A 331 6.32 14.40 1.50
N SER A 332 6.14 13.63 0.44
CA SER A 332 7.24 13.26 -0.46
C SER A 332 7.81 14.47 -1.22
N GLY A 333 6.97 15.45 -1.57
CA GLY A 333 7.42 16.70 -2.15
C GLY A 333 8.25 17.54 -1.18
N LEU A 334 7.83 17.66 0.08
CA LEU A 334 8.59 18.31 1.14
C LEU A 334 9.91 17.57 1.39
N GLN A 335 9.88 16.26 1.51
CA GLN A 335 11.04 15.42 1.74
C GLN A 335 12.09 15.61 0.63
N ARG A 336 11.64 15.53 -0.63
CA ARG A 336 12.51 15.74 -1.79
C ARG A 336 13.14 17.14 -1.80
N SER A 337 12.33 18.17 -1.65
CA SER A 337 12.78 19.55 -1.85
C SER A 337 13.57 20.12 -0.67
N ILE A 338 13.25 19.70 0.55
CA ILE A 338 13.84 20.25 1.77
C ILE A 338 14.97 19.36 2.31
N VAL A 339 14.75 18.05 2.33
CA VAL A 339 15.73 17.12 2.91
C VAL A 339 16.81 16.76 1.89
N TYR A 340 16.41 16.30 0.70
CA TYR A 340 17.37 15.77 -0.27
C TYR A 340 18.11 16.86 -1.06
N PHE A 341 17.39 17.86 -1.56
CA PHE A 341 18.00 18.95 -2.32
C PHE A 341 18.36 20.16 -1.48
N GLY A 342 17.66 20.40 -0.37
CA GLY A 342 17.86 21.55 0.49
C GLY A 342 19.10 21.43 1.38
N ASN A 343 19.49 20.24 1.77
CA ASN A 343 20.61 19.93 2.68
C ASN A 343 20.70 20.92 3.86
N LEU A 344 19.59 21.19 4.51
CA LEU A 344 19.46 22.21 5.55
C LEU A 344 20.20 21.78 6.83
N SER A 345 20.85 22.76 7.50
CA SER A 345 21.45 22.53 8.81
C SER A 345 20.39 22.23 9.87
N GLU A 346 20.79 21.56 10.96
CA GLU A 346 19.90 21.28 12.09
C GLU A 346 19.26 22.55 12.68
N SER A 347 20.04 23.62 12.80
CA SER A 347 19.53 24.93 13.27
C SER A 347 18.46 25.48 12.35
N ARG A 348 18.61 25.29 11.04
CA ARG A 348 17.62 25.74 10.06
C ARG A 348 16.33 24.91 10.12
N ILE A 349 16.45 23.59 10.31
CA ILE A 349 15.28 22.71 10.51
C ILE A 349 14.53 23.10 11.77
N ASP A 350 15.23 23.40 12.88
CA ASP A 350 14.63 23.90 14.12
C ASP A 350 13.85 25.20 13.88
N GLU A 351 14.50 26.20 13.26
CA GLU A 351 13.86 27.47 12.92
C GLU A 351 12.66 27.35 11.99
N LEU A 352 12.63 26.35 11.11
CA LEU A 352 11.52 26.17 10.17
C LEU A 352 10.35 25.43 10.80
N PHE A 353 10.60 24.28 11.39
CA PHE A 353 9.55 23.34 11.76
C PHE A 353 9.16 23.41 13.23
N LEU A 354 10.08 23.73 14.14
CA LEU A 354 9.83 23.78 15.57
C LEU A 354 9.55 25.19 16.09
N TYR A 355 9.80 26.24 15.28
CA TYR A 355 9.45 27.61 15.64
C TYR A 355 7.96 27.76 15.90
N ILE A 356 7.61 28.20 17.11
CA ILE A 356 6.23 28.51 17.49
C ILE A 356 5.96 29.98 17.21
N ASN A 357 5.02 30.25 16.32
CA ASN A 357 4.63 31.62 16.01
C ASN A 357 4.01 32.29 17.26
N PRO A 358 4.55 33.43 17.75
CA PRO A 358 4.04 34.08 18.96
C PRO A 358 2.56 34.51 18.90
N LYS A 359 2.07 34.82 17.69
CA LYS A 359 0.68 35.28 17.46
C LYS A 359 -0.30 34.11 17.40
N THR A 360 0.03 33.09 16.62
CA THR A 360 -0.88 31.94 16.37
C THR A 360 -0.68 30.80 17.37
N LYS A 361 0.45 30.79 18.10
CA LYS A 361 0.88 29.72 19.01
C LYS A 361 1.02 28.36 18.32
N THR A 362 1.16 28.33 16.99
CA THR A 362 1.31 27.11 16.19
C THR A 362 2.69 27.03 15.55
N SER A 363 3.17 25.83 15.29
CA SER A 363 4.39 25.55 14.52
C SER A 363 4.04 24.95 13.15
N LEU A 364 5.00 24.95 12.24
CA LEU A 364 4.83 24.31 10.95
C LEU A 364 4.68 22.78 11.09
N LEU A 365 5.44 22.16 12.02
CA LEU A 365 5.31 20.73 12.31
C LEU A 365 3.90 20.38 12.79
N GLU A 366 3.30 21.21 13.63
CA GLU A 366 1.94 20.99 14.12
C GLU A 366 0.92 20.97 12.98
N LYS A 367 1.02 21.91 12.02
CA LYS A 367 0.16 21.94 10.84
C LYS A 367 0.33 20.69 9.97
N ILE A 368 1.56 20.27 9.72
CA ILE A 368 1.89 19.07 8.94
C ILE A 368 1.34 17.82 9.64
N PHE A 369 1.47 17.76 10.97
CA PHE A 369 0.93 16.67 11.76
C PHE A 369 -0.60 16.62 11.72
N ASP A 370 -1.28 17.78 11.82
CA ASP A 370 -2.73 17.87 11.70
C ASP A 370 -3.25 17.36 10.35
N ILE A 371 -2.53 17.67 9.25
CA ILE A 371 -2.84 17.11 7.93
C ILE A 371 -2.75 15.58 7.94
N SER A 372 -1.73 15.02 8.58
CA SER A 372 -1.56 13.57 8.66
C SER A 372 -2.67 12.90 9.48
N ILE A 373 -3.12 13.52 10.58
CA ILE A 373 -4.26 13.04 11.40
C ILE A 373 -5.57 13.05 10.60
N LYS A 374 -5.77 14.06 9.77
CA LYS A 374 -6.98 14.19 8.93
C LYS A 374 -7.00 13.25 7.73
N LYS A 375 -5.82 12.78 7.32
CA LYS A 375 -5.64 11.87 6.18
C LYS A 375 -4.84 10.64 6.60
N PRO A 376 -5.49 9.62 7.17
CA PRO A 376 -4.82 8.42 7.67
C PRO A 376 -3.95 7.69 6.66
N GLU A 377 -4.24 7.81 5.36
CA GLU A 377 -3.43 7.24 4.28
C GLU A 377 -2.02 7.86 4.20
N LEU A 378 -1.81 9.01 4.83
CA LEU A 378 -0.51 9.70 4.86
C LEU A 378 0.37 9.30 6.04
N THR A 379 -0.08 8.43 6.94
CA THR A 379 0.61 8.07 8.18
C THR A 379 2.08 7.71 7.94
N ASN A 380 2.35 6.78 7.04
CA ASN A 380 3.71 6.31 6.80
C ASN A 380 4.59 7.39 6.15
N ARG A 381 4.03 8.16 5.21
CA ARG A 381 4.75 9.26 4.55
C ARG A 381 5.09 10.40 5.51
N PHE A 382 4.18 10.69 6.44
CA PHE A 382 4.47 11.64 7.52
C PHE A 382 5.60 11.12 8.41
N MET A 383 5.57 9.83 8.78
CA MET A 383 6.61 9.24 9.60
C MET A 383 7.97 9.22 8.89
N ASP A 384 7.99 8.97 7.57
CA ASP A 384 9.19 9.07 6.75
C ASP A 384 9.77 10.49 6.77
N LEU A 385 8.91 11.48 6.51
CA LEU A 385 9.32 12.89 6.58
C LEU A 385 9.82 13.27 7.97
N PHE A 386 9.15 12.80 9.03
CA PHE A 386 9.54 13.07 10.41
C PHE A 386 10.94 12.49 10.72
N GLU A 387 11.22 11.28 10.31
CA GLU A 387 12.52 10.63 10.54
C GLU A 387 13.65 11.30 9.76
N ASP A 388 13.39 11.71 8.54
CA ASP A 388 14.37 12.36 7.69
C ASP A 388 14.66 13.82 8.11
N LEU A 389 13.67 14.54 8.63
CA LEU A 389 13.85 15.91 9.14
C LEU A 389 14.53 15.94 10.51
N PHE A 390 14.10 15.10 11.44
CA PHE A 390 14.54 15.16 12.83
C PHE A 390 15.56 14.06 13.13
N THR A 391 16.75 14.18 12.54
CA THR A 391 17.81 13.16 12.65
C THR A 391 18.52 13.18 13.99
N SER A 392 18.79 14.36 14.56
CA SER A 392 19.49 14.49 15.85
C SER A 392 18.55 14.28 17.05
N SER A 393 19.12 13.82 18.16
CA SER A 393 18.39 13.61 19.41
C SER A 393 17.71 14.89 19.92
N LYS A 394 18.36 16.04 19.77
CA LYS A 394 17.84 17.35 20.18
C LYS A 394 16.58 17.71 19.39
N LEU A 395 16.66 17.64 18.06
CA LEU A 395 15.53 17.92 17.17
C LEU A 395 14.37 16.94 17.40
N LYS A 396 14.65 15.64 17.57
CA LYS A 396 13.63 14.63 17.89
C LYS A 396 12.89 14.92 19.17
N VAL A 397 13.59 15.34 20.23
CA VAL A 397 12.96 15.70 21.51
C VAL A 397 12.07 16.93 21.36
N GLY A 398 12.55 17.97 20.66
CA GLY A 398 11.75 19.17 20.36
C GLY A 398 10.49 18.86 19.57
N ALA A 399 10.63 18.11 18.50
CA ALA A 399 9.53 17.69 17.64
C ALA A 399 8.49 16.83 18.39
N LYS A 400 8.94 15.86 19.21
CA LYS A 400 8.04 15.03 20.03
C LYS A 400 7.25 15.87 21.03
N LYS A 401 7.85 16.88 21.67
CA LYS A 401 7.14 17.77 22.59
C LYS A 401 5.99 18.53 21.92
N ILE A 402 6.20 19.00 20.68
CA ILE A 402 5.15 19.69 19.91
C ILE A 402 3.98 18.74 19.66
N ILE A 403 4.27 17.52 19.22
CA ILE A 403 3.23 16.52 18.95
C ILE A 403 2.52 16.07 20.22
N GLN A 404 3.26 15.89 21.33
CA GLN A 404 2.66 15.59 22.64
C GLN A 404 1.70 16.69 23.07
N LYS A 405 2.10 17.96 22.94
CA LYS A 405 1.23 19.11 23.24
C LYS A 405 -0.02 19.12 22.36
N TYR A 406 0.10 18.84 21.06
CA TYR A 406 -1.05 18.69 20.17
C TYR A 406 -2.04 17.62 20.68
N PHE A 407 -1.53 16.47 21.14
CA PHE A 407 -2.37 15.42 21.73
C PHE A 407 -3.03 15.88 23.03
N GLU A 408 -2.31 16.59 23.91
CA GLU A 408 -2.86 17.13 25.16
C GLU A 408 -4.02 18.09 24.91
N GLU A 409 -3.85 19.03 23.98
CA GLU A 409 -4.87 20.02 23.61
C GLU A 409 -6.08 19.40 22.92
N ASN A 410 -5.89 18.30 22.18
CA ASN A 410 -6.93 17.61 21.40
C ASN A 410 -7.37 16.26 22.00
N THR A 411 -7.00 15.96 23.23
CA THR A 411 -7.16 14.65 23.86
C THR A 411 -8.57 14.08 23.74
N ARG A 412 -9.60 14.84 24.15
CA ARG A 412 -11.00 14.35 24.11
C ARG A 412 -11.41 13.92 22.71
N ASN A 413 -11.09 14.73 21.72
CA ASN A 413 -11.45 14.46 20.33
C ASN A 413 -10.72 13.22 19.78
N LEU A 414 -9.41 13.12 20.01
CA LEU A 414 -8.59 12.02 19.51
C LEU A 414 -8.95 10.68 20.16
N ILE A 415 -9.20 10.66 21.47
CA ILE A 415 -9.60 9.44 22.17
C ILE A 415 -11.02 9.04 21.78
N SER A 416 -11.96 9.97 21.68
CA SER A 416 -13.31 9.67 21.19
C SER A 416 -13.29 9.10 19.77
N LYS A 417 -12.46 9.67 18.89
CA LYS A 417 -12.23 9.13 17.53
C LYS A 417 -11.63 7.73 17.57
N MET A 418 -10.64 7.48 18.42
CA MET A 418 -10.02 6.15 18.56
C MET A 418 -11.06 5.08 18.89
N PHE A 419 -11.94 5.31 19.87
CA PHE A 419 -13.03 4.38 20.20
C PHE A 419 -14.06 4.26 19.09
N TYR A 420 -14.39 5.36 18.42
CA TYR A 420 -15.28 5.36 17.28
C TYR A 420 -14.72 4.51 16.14
N TYR A 421 -13.44 4.68 15.80
CA TYR A 421 -12.78 3.91 14.75
C TYR A 421 -12.72 2.43 15.09
N LYS A 422 -12.41 2.07 16.34
CA LYS A 422 -12.44 0.67 16.79
C LYS A 422 -13.85 0.08 16.67
N LYS A 423 -14.87 0.79 17.13
CA LYS A 423 -16.28 0.35 17.07
C LYS A 423 -16.75 0.09 15.63
N ASN A 424 -16.33 0.94 14.68
CA ASN A 424 -16.72 0.86 13.28
C ASN A 424 -15.75 0.04 12.42
N ASN A 425 -14.78 -0.60 13.04
CA ASN A 425 -13.79 -1.42 12.37
C ASN A 425 -12.98 -0.64 11.29
N PHE A 426 -12.56 0.60 11.61
CA PHE A 426 -11.73 1.46 10.77
C PHE A 426 -10.26 1.24 11.11
N SER A 427 -9.65 0.22 10.49
CA SER A 427 -8.32 -0.29 10.88
C SER A 427 -7.23 0.77 10.76
N GLN A 428 -7.13 1.47 9.63
CA GLN A 428 -6.07 2.45 9.38
C GLN A 428 -6.12 3.65 10.35
N GLU A 429 -7.29 4.19 10.60
CA GLU A 429 -7.48 5.32 11.49
C GLU A 429 -7.22 4.93 12.96
N PHE A 430 -7.65 3.74 13.35
CA PHE A 430 -7.39 3.21 14.68
C PHE A 430 -5.90 2.96 14.89
N TYR A 431 -5.26 2.27 13.95
CA TYR A 431 -3.83 2.03 13.90
C TYR A 431 -3.02 3.32 13.97
N GLN A 432 -3.39 4.36 13.20
CA GLN A 432 -2.71 5.65 13.17
C GLN A 432 -2.62 6.29 14.56
N ILE A 433 -3.73 6.37 15.28
CA ILE A 433 -3.75 6.98 16.60
C ILE A 433 -2.87 6.18 17.57
N LEU A 434 -2.96 4.85 17.57
CA LEU A 434 -2.13 3.99 18.41
C LEU A 434 -0.63 4.14 18.06
N LEU A 435 -0.30 4.16 16.76
CA LEU A 435 1.06 4.36 16.27
C LEU A 435 1.64 5.67 16.81
N TYR A 436 0.91 6.76 16.68
CA TYR A 436 1.38 8.07 17.13
C TYR A 436 1.53 8.14 18.65
N ILE A 437 0.62 7.52 19.40
CA ILE A 437 0.76 7.40 20.87
C ILE A 437 2.08 6.70 21.23
N VAL A 438 2.42 5.61 20.54
CA VAL A 438 3.64 4.85 20.81
C VAL A 438 4.90 5.59 20.36
N GLN A 439 4.90 6.12 19.13
CA GLN A 439 6.07 6.77 18.52
C GLN A 439 6.48 8.06 19.21
N PHE A 440 5.49 8.85 19.59
CA PHE A 440 5.73 10.15 20.22
C PHE A 440 5.68 10.09 21.75
N ASN A 441 5.56 8.88 22.33
CA ASN A 441 5.47 8.70 23.78
C ASN A 441 4.38 9.56 24.44
N VAL A 442 3.20 9.62 23.83
CA VAL A 442 2.07 10.40 24.34
C VAL A 442 1.62 9.82 25.69
N ASN A 443 1.50 10.68 26.69
CA ASN A 443 1.03 10.27 28.00
C ASN A 443 -0.48 10.01 27.99
N THR A 444 -0.87 8.75 28.11
CA THR A 444 -2.29 8.34 28.15
C THR A 444 -2.80 8.06 29.57
N ARG A 445 -1.96 8.27 30.61
CA ARG A 445 -2.36 8.08 32.03
C ARG A 445 -3.42 9.12 32.40
N GLY A 446 -4.47 8.67 33.09
CA GLY A 446 -5.59 9.56 33.46
C GLY A 446 -6.59 9.83 32.32
N ILE A 447 -6.27 9.46 31.06
CA ILE A 447 -7.11 9.70 29.90
C ILE A 447 -7.83 8.41 29.49
N ILE A 448 -7.08 7.30 29.38
CA ILE A 448 -7.62 5.98 29.06
C ILE A 448 -7.47 5.09 30.30
N SER A 449 -8.57 4.59 30.87
CA SER A 449 -8.52 3.66 31.99
C SER A 449 -7.91 2.31 31.57
N LYS A 450 -7.36 1.54 32.52
CA LYS A 450 -6.90 0.16 32.31
C LYS A 450 -8.01 -0.69 31.65
N LYS A 451 -9.24 -0.60 32.24
CA LYS A 451 -10.41 -1.32 31.74
C LYS A 451 -10.75 -0.95 30.28
N SER A 452 -10.72 0.34 29.96
CA SER A 452 -10.97 0.81 28.59
C SER A 452 -9.90 0.33 27.62
N LEU A 453 -8.62 0.29 28.03
CA LEU A 453 -7.54 -0.19 27.17
C LEU A 453 -7.70 -1.70 26.88
N LEU A 454 -8.03 -2.51 27.90
CA LEU A 454 -8.30 -3.94 27.73
C LEU A 454 -9.55 -4.22 26.89
N SER A 455 -10.57 -3.34 26.94
CA SER A 455 -11.77 -3.49 26.12
C SER A 455 -11.54 -3.28 24.62
N LEU A 456 -10.43 -2.66 24.23
CA LEU A 456 -10.03 -2.52 22.82
C LEU A 456 -9.45 -3.82 22.24
N ILE A 457 -9.05 -4.77 23.11
CA ILE A 457 -8.51 -6.07 22.73
C ILE A 457 -9.67 -7.05 22.63
N ASP A 458 -10.11 -7.31 21.42
CA ASP A 458 -11.18 -8.26 21.08
C ASP A 458 -10.89 -8.95 19.71
N GLU A 459 -11.74 -9.86 19.30
CA GLU A 459 -11.61 -10.60 18.02
C GLU A 459 -11.60 -9.74 16.75
N ARG A 460 -12.05 -8.48 16.82
CA ARG A 460 -12.10 -7.54 15.69
C ARG A 460 -10.88 -6.65 15.58
N VAL A 461 -9.92 -6.77 16.50
CA VAL A 461 -8.66 -6.02 16.38
C VAL A 461 -7.79 -6.68 15.33
N ASP A 462 -7.09 -5.89 14.53
CA ASP A 462 -6.07 -6.40 13.63
C ASP A 462 -4.74 -6.60 14.39
N ASP A 463 -3.87 -7.42 13.82
CA ASP A 463 -2.57 -7.78 14.41
C ASP A 463 -1.70 -6.57 14.75
N PHE A 464 -1.65 -5.58 13.85
CA PHE A 464 -0.80 -4.40 14.04
C PHE A 464 -1.29 -3.53 15.18
N SER A 465 -2.60 -3.30 15.25
CA SER A 465 -3.23 -2.56 16.35
C SER A 465 -3.09 -3.32 17.67
N LEU A 466 -3.17 -4.64 17.66
CA LEU A 466 -2.97 -5.48 18.84
C LEU A 466 -1.53 -5.37 19.38
N CYS A 467 -0.52 -5.39 18.50
CA CYS A 467 0.87 -5.14 18.87
C CYS A 467 1.03 -3.76 19.54
N LEU A 468 0.45 -2.71 18.96
CA LEU A 468 0.55 -1.35 19.52
C LEU A 468 -0.17 -1.22 20.86
N LEU A 469 -1.34 -1.84 21.03
CA LEU A 469 -2.06 -1.88 22.32
C LEU A 469 -1.22 -2.57 23.40
N THR A 470 -0.57 -3.67 23.05
CA THR A 470 0.34 -4.40 23.94
C THR A 470 1.50 -3.51 24.35
N ILE A 471 2.15 -2.81 23.42
CA ILE A 471 3.24 -1.88 23.70
C ILE A 471 2.76 -0.74 24.63
N ILE A 472 1.60 -0.14 24.37
CA ILE A 472 1.03 0.92 25.21
C ILE A 472 0.80 0.40 26.64
N TYR A 473 0.25 -0.81 26.76
CA TYR A 473 -0.04 -1.41 28.07
C TYR A 473 1.24 -1.61 28.89
N ILE A 474 2.29 -2.18 28.26
CA ILE A 474 3.60 -2.43 28.89
C ILE A 474 4.29 -1.11 29.25
N LYS A 475 4.32 -0.13 28.35
CA LYS A 475 4.93 1.20 28.63
C LYS A 475 4.26 1.93 29.78
N ARG A 476 3.00 1.68 30.04
CA ARG A 476 2.27 2.24 31.20
C ARG A 476 2.59 1.52 32.51
N LYS A 477 3.35 0.43 32.48
CA LYS A 477 3.65 -0.41 33.65
C LYS A 477 2.37 -0.89 34.36
N LEU A 478 1.35 -1.27 33.59
CA LEU A 478 0.13 -1.87 34.12
C LEU A 478 0.38 -3.33 34.45
N ASP A 479 -0.46 -3.90 35.32
CA ASP A 479 -0.34 -5.30 35.72
C ASP A 479 -0.42 -6.23 34.48
N SER A 480 0.67 -6.98 34.26
CA SER A 480 0.83 -7.84 33.09
C SER A 480 -0.12 -9.04 33.10
N LYS A 481 -0.60 -9.49 34.25
CA LYS A 481 -1.49 -10.65 34.38
C LYS A 481 -2.78 -10.45 33.60
N ASP A 482 -3.46 -9.32 33.81
CA ASP A 482 -4.73 -9.04 33.12
C ASP A 482 -4.57 -8.97 31.59
N LEU A 483 -3.42 -8.46 31.11
CA LEU A 483 -3.11 -8.42 29.68
C LEU A 483 -2.89 -9.84 29.14
N LEU A 484 -2.09 -10.64 29.83
CA LEU A 484 -1.78 -12.02 29.44
C LEU A 484 -3.05 -12.87 29.42
N ASP A 485 -3.88 -12.77 30.46
CA ASP A 485 -5.17 -13.49 30.52
C ASP A 485 -6.08 -13.08 29.37
N LYS A 486 -6.16 -11.77 29.07
CA LYS A 486 -6.97 -11.28 27.95
C LYS A 486 -6.46 -11.76 26.60
N ILE A 487 -5.14 -11.72 26.36
CA ILE A 487 -4.52 -12.17 25.11
C ILE A 487 -4.61 -13.69 24.98
N ASN A 488 -4.34 -14.46 26.04
CA ASN A 488 -4.44 -15.91 26.01
C ASN A 488 -5.87 -16.35 25.65
N ASN A 489 -6.88 -15.76 26.31
CA ASN A 489 -8.27 -16.07 25.99
C ASN A 489 -8.59 -15.75 24.51
N LEU A 490 -8.16 -14.59 24.01
CA LEU A 490 -8.36 -14.22 22.61
C LEU A 490 -7.69 -15.21 21.65
N LEU A 491 -6.45 -15.60 21.92
CA LEU A 491 -5.70 -16.54 21.08
C LEU A 491 -6.24 -17.97 21.16
N GLU A 492 -6.78 -18.38 22.31
CA GLU A 492 -7.41 -19.69 22.48
C GLU A 492 -8.78 -19.75 21.79
N GLU A 493 -9.60 -18.73 21.90
CA GLU A 493 -10.90 -18.63 21.21
C GLU A 493 -10.70 -18.72 19.69
N THR A 494 -9.71 -18.04 19.16
CA THR A 494 -9.40 -18.10 17.72
C THR A 494 -8.88 -19.47 17.28
N CYS A 495 -8.16 -20.21 18.14
CA CYS A 495 -7.74 -21.58 17.85
C CYS A 495 -8.90 -22.59 17.91
N ARG A 496 -9.88 -22.39 18.81
CA ARG A 496 -11.07 -23.27 18.92
C ARG A 496 -11.97 -23.20 17.68
N ASN A 497 -12.07 -22.04 17.09
CA ASN A 497 -12.85 -21.83 15.87
C ASN A 497 -12.21 -22.48 14.63
N TYR A 498 -10.94 -22.88 14.71
CA TYR A 498 -10.17 -23.48 13.61
C TYR A 498 -9.35 -24.69 14.08
N PRO A 499 -10.01 -25.79 14.50
CA PRO A 499 -9.36 -26.90 15.20
C PRO A 499 -8.28 -27.65 14.39
N ASN A 500 -8.29 -27.50 13.05
CA ASN A 500 -7.33 -28.18 12.17
C ASN A 500 -6.12 -27.30 11.78
N GLN A 501 -6.00 -26.11 12.36
CA GLN A 501 -4.89 -25.21 12.05
C GLN A 501 -3.84 -25.18 13.15
N SER A 502 -2.57 -25.14 12.75
CA SER A 502 -1.49 -24.89 13.70
C SER A 502 -1.62 -23.49 14.31
N ARG A 503 -1.01 -23.25 15.47
CA ARG A 503 -1.03 -21.95 16.13
C ARG A 503 -0.53 -20.79 15.25
N PHE A 504 0.24 -21.06 14.21
CA PHE A 504 0.81 -20.07 13.29
C PHE A 504 0.03 -19.92 11.98
N SER A 505 -0.90 -20.80 11.65
CA SER A 505 -1.72 -20.72 10.42
C SER A 505 -3.02 -19.95 10.60
N GLY A 506 -3.50 -19.81 11.86
CA GLY A 506 -4.74 -19.13 12.19
C GLY A 506 -4.58 -17.62 12.37
N LYS A 507 -5.65 -17.01 12.87
CA LYS A 507 -5.76 -15.58 13.16
C LYS A 507 -4.66 -15.09 14.13
N PHE A 508 -4.29 -13.83 14.02
CA PHE A 508 -3.24 -13.19 14.79
C PHE A 508 -1.85 -13.81 14.59
N TRP A 509 -1.58 -14.34 13.41
CA TRP A 509 -0.30 -14.96 13.10
C TRP A 509 0.87 -13.97 13.25
N TYR A 510 0.72 -12.71 12.81
CA TYR A 510 1.75 -11.69 12.92
C TYR A 510 2.00 -11.29 14.39
N TYR A 511 0.93 -11.15 15.17
CA TYR A 511 1.03 -10.89 16.61
C TYR A 511 1.75 -12.03 17.35
N ARG A 512 1.53 -13.28 16.96
CA ARG A 512 2.23 -14.44 17.53
C ARG A 512 3.74 -14.39 17.22
N TYR A 513 4.13 -14.05 15.99
CA TYR A 513 5.52 -13.81 15.64
C TYR A 513 6.11 -12.62 16.41
N PHE A 514 5.38 -11.54 16.55
CA PHE A 514 5.80 -10.38 17.32
C PHE A 514 6.15 -10.76 18.77
N ILE A 515 5.27 -11.48 19.47
CA ILE A 515 5.52 -11.95 20.85
C ILE A 515 6.71 -12.91 20.88
N TYR A 516 6.76 -13.87 19.95
CA TYR A 516 7.85 -14.85 19.89
C TYR A 516 9.21 -14.17 19.75
N LEU A 517 9.34 -13.24 18.82
CA LEU A 517 10.58 -12.51 18.58
C LEU A 517 10.94 -11.57 19.74
N SER A 518 9.96 -11.00 20.43
CA SER A 518 10.19 -10.15 21.61
C SER A 518 10.62 -10.95 22.84
N LEU A 519 10.27 -12.23 22.93
CA LEU A 519 10.68 -13.12 24.03
C LEU A 519 12.10 -13.67 23.84
N ILE A 520 12.64 -13.62 22.64
CA ILE A 520 14.01 -14.09 22.33
C ILE A 520 15.06 -12.99 22.57
N HIS A 521 14.65 -11.75 22.64
CA HIS A 521 15.47 -10.57 22.94
C HIS A 521 15.21 -10.00 24.34
#